data_af003824e35bf09852f57c640c3e0eff
#
_entry.id   af003824e35bf09852f57c640c3e0eff
#
_cell.length_a   1.000
_cell.length_b   1.000
_cell.length_c   1.000
_cell.angle_alpha   90.00
_cell.angle_beta   90.00
_cell.angle_gamma   90.00
#
_symmetry.space_group_name_H-M   'P 1'
#
loop_
_entity.id
_entity.type
_entity.pdbx_description
1 polymer ?
#
loop_
_entity_poly.entity_id
_entity_poly.type
_entity_poly.pdbx_seq_one_letter_code
_entity_poly.pdbx_strand_id
1 'polypeptide(L)'
;GQMAPALPEKPLEGFPAAAPDVLTNGEVTLVNFWASWCPPCRAEHPQLLDMQAQGLSIIGVNFKDTIGPATSYLTNDGNPFEGVAFDPQGRTAINWGVTAPPETFIIAGDGTVLFRYAGPLVGSDYEQRFLPALQDALKN
;
A
#
# COMPACT_ATOMS: atom_id res chain seq x y z
N GLY A 1 -18.70 -2.75 3.28
CA GLY A 1 -17.51 -2.07 3.57
C GLY A 1 -17.64 -0.57 3.71
N GLN A 2 -16.72 -0.02 4.44
CA GLN A 2 -16.67 1.42 4.65
C GLN A 2 -15.83 2.07 3.56
N MET A 3 -16.07 3.35 3.33
CA MET A 3 -15.24 4.13 2.43
C MET A 3 -13.84 4.31 3.01
N ALA A 4 -12.83 4.21 2.16
CA ALA A 4 -11.46 4.43 2.58
C ALA A 4 -11.25 5.87 3.04
N PRO A 5 -10.50 6.08 4.14
CA PRO A 5 -10.13 7.43 4.55
C PRO A 5 -9.23 8.11 3.52
N ALA A 6 -9.02 9.41 3.68
CA ALA A 6 -8.14 10.17 2.80
C ALA A 6 -6.69 9.68 2.90
N LEU A 7 -5.97 9.81 1.78
CA LEU A 7 -4.53 9.60 1.73
C LEU A 7 -3.82 10.93 1.99
N PRO A 8 -2.55 10.90 2.49
CA PRO A 8 -1.77 12.11 2.59
C PRO A 8 -1.61 12.76 1.21
N GLU A 9 -1.74 14.09 1.16
CA GLU A 9 -1.51 14.82 -0.09
C GLU A 9 -0.02 14.94 -0.40
N LYS A 10 0.81 15.00 0.64
CA LYS A 10 2.26 15.19 0.48
C LYS A 10 2.92 13.87 0.09
N PRO A 11 3.65 13.84 -1.03
CA PRO A 11 4.38 12.63 -1.42
C PRO A 11 5.69 12.51 -0.63
N LEU A 12 6.24 11.29 -0.63
CA LEU A 12 7.62 11.09 -0.25
C LEU A 12 8.49 11.82 -1.27
N GLU A 13 9.43 12.63 -0.79
CA GLU A 13 10.27 13.46 -1.64
C GLU A 13 10.97 12.63 -2.72
N GLY A 14 10.87 13.08 -3.96
CA GLY A 14 11.47 12.39 -5.10
C GLY A 14 10.57 11.34 -5.77
N PHE A 15 9.36 11.12 -5.27
CA PHE A 15 8.43 10.15 -5.82
C PHE A 15 7.09 10.80 -6.16
N PRO A 16 6.34 10.23 -7.13
CA PRO A 16 5.04 10.78 -7.49
C PRO A 16 4.05 10.70 -6.34
N ALA A 17 3.22 11.72 -6.21
CA ALA A 17 2.08 11.68 -5.31
C ALA A 17 1.01 10.75 -5.88
N ALA A 18 0.13 10.21 -5.02
CA ALA A 18 -1.06 9.54 -5.47
C ALA A 18 -1.99 10.56 -6.14
N ALA A 19 -2.64 10.16 -7.24
CA ALA A 19 -3.63 11.03 -7.88
C ALA A 19 -4.78 11.29 -6.90
N PRO A 20 -5.39 12.50 -6.90
CA PRO A 20 -6.47 12.81 -5.95
C PRO A 20 -7.65 11.84 -6.00
N ASP A 21 -7.94 11.28 -7.17
CA ASP A 21 -9.05 10.35 -7.38
C ASP A 21 -8.62 8.88 -7.46
N VAL A 22 -7.40 8.56 -7.03
CA VAL A 22 -6.84 7.20 -7.22
C VAL A 22 -7.71 6.10 -6.63
N LEU A 23 -8.40 6.38 -5.52
CA LEU A 23 -9.24 5.38 -4.86
C LEU A 23 -10.68 5.36 -5.37
N THR A 24 -11.04 6.27 -6.30
CA THR A 24 -12.41 6.39 -6.81
C THR A 24 -12.44 6.47 -8.34
N ASN A 25 -11.40 5.99 -8.99
CA ASN A 25 -11.26 6.10 -10.46
C ASN A 25 -11.89 4.93 -11.22
N GLY A 26 -12.61 4.05 -10.55
CA GLY A 26 -13.26 2.90 -11.17
C GLY A 26 -12.42 1.64 -11.19
N GLU A 27 -11.16 1.70 -10.78
CA GLU A 27 -10.24 0.57 -10.77
C GLU A 27 -9.95 0.10 -9.34
N VAL A 28 -9.71 -1.21 -9.19
CA VAL A 28 -9.25 -1.74 -7.90
C VAL A 28 -7.85 -1.24 -7.63
N THR A 29 -7.62 -0.74 -6.41
CA THR A 29 -6.32 -0.23 -5.98
C THR A 29 -5.93 -0.88 -4.66
N LEU A 30 -4.65 -1.20 -4.53
CA LEU A 30 -4.09 -1.65 -3.26
C LEU A 30 -3.46 -0.46 -2.54
N VAL A 31 -3.63 -0.40 -1.21
CA VAL A 31 -2.95 0.60 -0.37
C VAL A 31 -2.11 -0.17 0.63
N ASN A 32 -0.80 0.08 0.61
CA ASN A 32 0.17 -0.62 1.45
C ASN A 32 0.87 0.36 2.38
N PHE A 33 0.73 0.14 3.69
CA PHE A 33 1.46 0.90 4.70
C PHE A 33 2.79 0.21 4.94
N TRP A 34 3.90 0.96 4.80
CA TRP A 34 5.25 0.41 4.84
C TRP A 34 6.23 1.38 5.50
N ALA A 35 7.39 0.87 5.88
CA ALA A 35 8.49 1.69 6.38
C ALA A 35 9.83 1.03 6.02
N SER A 36 10.86 1.84 5.82
CA SER A 36 12.20 1.32 5.50
C SER A 36 12.83 0.56 6.66
N TRP A 37 12.43 0.89 7.90
CA TRP A 37 12.95 0.26 9.12
C TRP A 37 12.22 -1.03 9.50
N CYS A 38 11.28 -1.48 8.69
CA CYS A 38 10.35 -2.56 9.02
C CYS A 38 10.78 -3.87 8.32
N PRO A 39 11.35 -4.86 9.05
CA PRO A 39 11.78 -6.12 8.43
C PRO A 39 10.66 -6.90 7.73
N PRO A 40 9.43 -7.03 8.29
CA PRO A 40 8.34 -7.69 7.56
C PRO A 40 7.97 -6.98 6.26
N CYS A 41 8.09 -5.63 6.20
CA CYS A 41 7.86 -4.89 4.97
C CYS A 41 8.87 -5.30 3.91
N ARG A 42 10.13 -5.50 4.29
CA ARG A 42 11.17 -5.96 3.37
C ARG A 42 10.91 -7.38 2.88
N ALA A 43 10.37 -8.22 3.76
CA ALA A 43 10.05 -9.61 3.40
C ALA A 43 8.96 -9.68 2.31
N GLU A 44 7.99 -8.79 2.34
CA GLU A 44 6.90 -8.78 1.35
C GLU A 44 7.23 -8.01 0.07
N HIS A 45 8.30 -7.23 0.08
CA HIS A 45 8.61 -6.30 -1.03
C HIS A 45 8.67 -6.98 -2.40
N PRO A 46 9.29 -8.15 -2.55
CA PRO A 46 9.28 -8.86 -3.84
C PRO A 46 7.88 -9.17 -4.34
N GLN A 47 6.93 -9.46 -3.42
CA GLN A 47 5.55 -9.75 -3.79
C GLN A 47 4.85 -8.49 -4.31
N LEU A 48 5.12 -7.33 -3.72
CA LEU A 48 4.57 -6.07 -4.20
C LEU A 48 5.10 -5.74 -5.60
N LEU A 49 6.39 -5.95 -5.84
CA LEU A 49 6.99 -5.76 -7.16
C LEU A 49 6.36 -6.69 -8.19
N ASP A 50 6.10 -7.94 -7.82
CA ASP A 50 5.47 -8.91 -8.70
C ASP A 50 4.04 -8.51 -9.05
N MET A 51 3.26 -8.06 -8.08
CA MET A 51 1.90 -7.57 -8.33
C MET A 51 1.89 -6.34 -9.24
N GLN A 52 2.84 -5.42 -9.04
CA GLN A 52 2.98 -4.27 -9.93
C GLN A 52 3.28 -4.71 -11.36
N ALA A 53 4.18 -5.68 -11.53
CA ALA A 53 4.54 -6.20 -12.84
C ALA A 53 3.34 -6.84 -13.55
N GLN A 54 2.38 -7.34 -12.79
CA GLN A 54 1.14 -7.90 -13.31
C GLN A 54 0.09 -6.82 -13.64
N GLY A 55 0.40 -5.57 -13.42
CA GLY A 55 -0.48 -4.46 -13.77
C GLY A 55 -1.36 -3.93 -12.65
N LEU A 56 -1.15 -4.38 -11.41
CA LEU A 56 -1.93 -3.88 -10.28
C LEU A 56 -1.45 -2.50 -9.86
N SER A 57 -2.40 -1.62 -9.53
CA SER A 57 -2.11 -0.29 -9.01
C SER A 57 -1.93 -0.37 -7.50
N ILE A 58 -0.76 0.03 -7.00
CA ILE A 58 -0.44 -0.01 -5.58
C ILE A 58 -0.01 1.39 -5.14
N ILE A 59 -0.66 1.91 -4.10
CA ILE A 59 -0.26 3.16 -3.46
C ILE A 59 0.46 2.79 -2.16
N GLY A 60 1.67 3.31 -1.99
CA GLY A 60 2.41 3.14 -0.75
C GLY A 60 2.19 4.31 0.18
N VAL A 61 1.94 4.03 1.47
CA VAL A 61 1.91 5.04 2.51
C VAL A 61 3.10 4.79 3.43
N ASN A 62 4.08 5.67 3.36
CA ASN A 62 5.30 5.55 4.16
C ASN A 62 5.02 6.00 5.58
N PHE A 63 5.16 5.10 6.54
CA PHE A 63 4.68 5.23 7.90
C PHE A 63 5.84 5.52 8.86
N LYS A 64 5.77 6.66 9.56
CA LYS A 64 6.71 7.03 10.64
C LYS A 64 8.17 6.78 10.25
N ASP A 65 8.55 7.28 9.09
CA ASP A 65 9.87 7.08 8.53
C ASP A 65 10.55 8.43 8.31
N THR A 66 11.78 8.40 7.83
CA THR A 66 12.52 9.59 7.46
C THR A 66 12.82 9.56 5.97
N ILE A 67 12.95 10.75 5.36
CA ILE A 67 13.05 10.89 3.91
C ILE A 67 14.25 10.12 3.34
N GLY A 68 15.43 10.26 3.93
CA GLY A 68 16.64 9.62 3.42
C GLY A 68 16.55 8.10 3.33
N PRO A 69 16.34 7.41 4.46
CA PRO A 69 16.19 5.94 4.44
C PRO A 69 15.04 5.45 3.58
N ALA A 70 13.89 6.15 3.60
CA ALA A 70 12.73 5.74 2.81
C ALA A 70 13.00 5.84 1.31
N THR A 71 13.60 6.94 0.85
CA THR A 71 13.94 7.12 -0.57
C THR A 71 15.01 6.15 -1.01
N SER A 72 16.03 5.93 -0.17
CA SER A 72 17.10 4.97 -0.47
C SER A 72 16.55 3.56 -0.64
N TYR A 73 15.61 3.18 0.21
CA TYR A 73 15.01 1.86 0.14
C TYR A 73 14.32 1.62 -1.21
N LEU A 74 13.46 2.55 -1.64
CA LEU A 74 12.76 2.40 -2.91
C LEU A 74 13.70 2.50 -4.11
N THR A 75 14.73 3.34 -4.02
CA THR A 75 15.71 3.49 -5.10
C THR A 75 16.56 2.23 -5.26
N ASN A 76 16.98 1.62 -4.15
CA ASN A 76 17.87 0.47 -4.18
C ASN A 76 17.14 -0.85 -4.41
N ASP A 77 15.97 -1.01 -3.82
CA ASP A 77 15.24 -2.29 -3.84
C ASP A 77 14.07 -2.31 -4.81
N GLY A 78 13.80 -1.21 -5.48
CA GLY A 78 12.71 -1.09 -6.45
C GLY A 78 11.47 -0.42 -5.86
N ASN A 79 10.72 0.29 -6.71
CA ASN A 79 9.51 0.99 -6.31
C ASN A 79 8.28 0.32 -6.91
N PRO A 80 7.48 -0.42 -6.12
CA PRO A 80 6.27 -1.06 -6.63
C PRO A 80 5.07 -0.12 -6.68
N PHE A 81 5.22 1.13 -6.21
CA PHE A 81 4.10 2.03 -5.98
C PHE A 81 3.88 3.00 -7.14
N GLU A 82 2.64 3.15 -7.57
CA GLU A 82 2.23 4.17 -8.54
C GLU A 82 2.35 5.57 -7.94
N GLY A 83 2.04 5.70 -6.66
CA GLY A 83 2.23 6.92 -5.89
C GLY A 83 2.71 6.56 -4.50
N VAL A 84 3.52 7.45 -3.90
CA VAL A 84 4.07 7.23 -2.56
C VAL A 84 3.69 8.42 -1.69
N ALA A 85 2.78 8.20 -0.74
CA ALA A 85 2.38 9.21 0.23
C ALA A 85 3.28 9.15 1.46
N PHE A 86 3.49 10.30 2.11
CA PHE A 86 4.38 10.40 3.25
C PHE A 86 3.58 10.70 4.52
N ASP A 87 3.65 9.80 5.50
CA ASP A 87 2.93 9.88 6.77
C ASP A 87 3.92 9.81 7.94
N PRO A 88 4.76 10.85 8.10
CA PRO A 88 5.86 10.80 9.07
C PRO A 88 5.41 10.72 10.52
N GLN A 89 4.22 11.21 10.84
CA GLN A 89 3.68 11.20 12.20
C GLN A 89 2.65 10.10 12.44
N GLY A 90 2.32 9.31 11.42
CA GLY A 90 1.37 8.22 11.54
C GLY A 90 -0.10 8.67 11.65
N ARG A 91 -0.43 9.90 11.26
CA ARG A 91 -1.80 10.40 11.37
C ARG A 91 -2.75 9.71 10.41
N THR A 92 -2.30 9.49 9.17
CA THR A 92 -3.09 8.74 8.18
C THR A 92 -3.28 7.30 8.64
N ALA A 93 -2.23 6.68 9.18
CA ALA A 93 -2.32 5.32 9.71
C ALA A 93 -3.41 5.22 10.79
N ILE A 94 -3.49 6.20 11.70
CA ILE A 94 -4.54 6.24 12.72
C ILE A 94 -5.92 6.25 12.06
N ASN A 95 -6.14 7.10 11.06
CA ASN A 95 -7.43 7.19 10.37
C ASN A 95 -7.80 5.89 9.66
N TRP A 96 -6.81 5.14 9.20
CA TRP A 96 -7.01 3.86 8.54
C TRP A 96 -7.06 2.67 9.51
N GLY A 97 -6.85 2.92 10.80
CA GLY A 97 -6.83 1.87 11.81
C GLY A 97 -5.56 1.03 11.81
N VAL A 98 -4.47 1.56 11.25
CA VAL A 98 -3.19 0.85 11.17
C VAL A 98 -2.34 1.22 12.38
N THR A 99 -1.89 0.20 13.13
CA THR A 99 -1.04 0.41 14.30
C THR A 99 0.43 0.13 14.02
N ALA A 100 0.73 -0.71 13.03
CA ALA A 100 2.10 -1.06 12.67
C ALA A 100 2.14 -1.53 11.20
N PRO A 101 3.25 -1.26 10.47
CA PRO A 101 3.43 -1.81 9.13
C PRO A 101 3.90 -3.26 9.19
N PRO A 102 3.73 -4.07 8.14
CA PRO A 102 2.95 -3.72 6.98
C PRO A 102 1.48 -4.04 7.15
N GLU A 103 0.65 -3.27 6.48
CA GLU A 103 -0.75 -3.60 6.35
C GLU A 103 -1.20 -3.24 4.94
N THR A 104 -1.99 -4.11 4.30
CA THR A 104 -2.39 -3.92 2.91
C THR A 104 -3.90 -3.97 2.80
N PHE A 105 -4.46 -2.99 2.09
CA PHE A 105 -5.90 -2.84 1.87
C PHE A 105 -6.22 -3.05 0.40
N ILE A 106 -7.35 -3.70 0.12
CA ILE A 106 -7.90 -3.80 -1.22
C ILE A 106 -9.07 -2.82 -1.29
N ILE A 107 -8.99 -1.87 -2.21
CA ILE A 107 -9.99 -0.80 -2.35
C ILE A 107 -10.71 -0.97 -3.68
N ALA A 108 -12.04 -1.01 -3.62
CA ALA A 108 -12.87 -1.05 -4.83
C ALA A 108 -12.79 0.26 -5.61
N GLY A 109 -13.20 0.22 -6.88
CA GLY A 109 -13.15 1.39 -7.75
C GLY A 109 -13.98 2.57 -7.26
N ASP A 110 -14.94 2.37 -6.37
CA ASP A 110 -15.74 3.44 -5.77
C ASP A 110 -15.18 3.96 -4.44
N GLY A 111 -14.03 3.43 -3.99
CA GLY A 111 -13.39 3.83 -2.74
C GLY A 111 -13.75 2.97 -1.54
N THR A 112 -14.56 1.93 -1.71
CA THR A 112 -14.95 1.05 -0.61
C THR A 112 -13.79 0.12 -0.24
N VAL A 113 -13.52 -0.03 1.06
CA VAL A 113 -12.55 -1.01 1.56
C VAL A 113 -13.17 -2.40 1.47
N LEU A 114 -12.60 -3.25 0.61
CA LEU A 114 -13.08 -4.62 0.43
C LEU A 114 -12.39 -5.61 1.34
N PHE A 115 -11.13 -5.37 1.67
CA PHE A 115 -10.35 -6.29 2.47
C PHE A 115 -9.16 -5.58 3.08
N ARG A 116 -8.75 -6.00 4.27
CA ARG A 116 -7.51 -5.54 4.88
C ARG A 116 -6.76 -6.72 5.46
N TYR A 117 -5.44 -6.71 5.30
CA TYR A 117 -4.58 -7.76 5.81
C TYR A 117 -3.44 -7.14 6.61
N ALA A 118 -3.39 -7.43 7.90
CA ALA A 118 -2.30 -6.98 8.78
C ALA A 118 -1.19 -8.02 8.73
N GLY A 119 0.03 -7.58 8.44
CA GLY A 119 1.19 -8.44 8.34
C GLY A 119 1.73 -8.56 6.93
N PRO A 120 2.87 -9.27 6.76
CA PRO A 120 3.53 -9.36 5.48
C PRO A 120 2.81 -10.31 4.51
N LEU A 121 2.81 -9.93 3.24
CA LEU A 121 2.24 -10.75 2.15
C LEU A 121 3.29 -11.74 1.67
N VAL A 122 3.44 -12.84 2.40
CA VAL A 122 4.46 -13.84 2.11
C VAL A 122 3.87 -15.25 2.19
N GLY A 123 4.41 -16.15 1.37
CA GLY A 123 4.15 -17.58 1.43
C GLY A 123 2.66 -17.94 1.41
N SER A 124 2.28 -18.88 2.29
CA SER A 124 0.92 -19.38 2.35
C SER A 124 -0.10 -18.34 2.79
N ASP A 125 0.30 -17.37 3.61
CA ASP A 125 -0.61 -16.27 3.99
C ASP A 125 -1.01 -15.43 2.79
N TYR A 126 -0.07 -15.12 1.91
CA TYR A 126 -0.40 -14.44 0.67
C TYR A 126 -1.32 -15.30 -0.21
N GLU A 127 -0.94 -16.56 -0.43
CA GLU A 127 -1.66 -17.45 -1.35
C GLU A 127 -3.05 -17.83 -0.88
N GLN A 128 -3.22 -18.05 0.42
CA GLN A 128 -4.47 -18.59 0.97
C GLN A 128 -5.40 -17.53 1.54
N ARG A 129 -4.88 -16.38 1.91
CA ARG A 129 -5.67 -15.34 2.59
C ARG A 129 -5.83 -14.07 1.76
N PHE A 130 -4.76 -13.57 1.18
CA PHE A 130 -4.82 -12.30 0.43
C PHE A 130 -5.22 -12.50 -1.03
N LEU A 131 -4.57 -13.42 -1.72
CA LEU A 131 -4.77 -13.62 -3.15
C LEU A 131 -6.22 -13.97 -3.50
N PRO A 132 -6.93 -14.84 -2.76
CA PRO A 132 -8.35 -15.09 -3.07
C PRO A 132 -9.21 -13.83 -2.95
N ALA A 133 -8.98 -12.99 -1.95
CA ALA A 133 -9.70 -11.73 -1.79
C ALA A 133 -9.41 -10.78 -2.94
N LEU A 134 -8.14 -10.71 -3.39
CA LEU A 134 -7.75 -9.90 -4.53
C LEU A 134 -8.41 -10.38 -5.82
N GLN A 135 -8.38 -11.69 -6.08
CA GLN A 135 -9.01 -12.27 -7.25
C GLN A 135 -10.51 -12.00 -7.27
N ASP A 136 -11.15 -12.10 -6.11
CA ASP A 136 -12.57 -11.80 -5.99
C ASP A 136 -12.86 -10.33 -6.28
N ALA A 137 -12.04 -9.43 -5.77
CA ALA A 137 -12.18 -8.00 -6.03
C ALA A 137 -12.03 -7.66 -7.52
N LEU A 138 -11.12 -8.33 -8.20
CA LEU A 138 -10.83 -8.07 -9.61
C LEU A 138 -11.92 -8.61 -10.56
N LYS A 139 -12.77 -9.51 -10.10
CA LYS A 139 -13.87 -10.04 -10.90
C LYS A 139 -15.05 -9.07 -11.02
N ASN A 140 -15.16 -8.14 -10.09
CA ASN A 140 -16.32 -7.24 -10.03
C ASN A 140 -16.05 -5.88 -10.73
#